data_54680ba34b9ef8d89fefb3bdbdecbebd
#
_entry.id   54680ba34b9ef8d89fefb3bdbdecbebd
#
_cell.length_a   1.000
_cell.length_b   1.000
_cell.length_c   1.000
_cell.angle_alpha   90.00
_cell.angle_beta   90.00
_cell.angle_gamma   90.00
#
_symmetry.space_group_name_H-M   'P 1'
#
loop_
_entity.id
_entity.type
_entity.pdbx_description
1 polymer ?
#
loop_
_entity_poly.entity_id
_entity_poly.type
_entity_poly.pdbx_seq_one_letter_code
_entity_poly.pdbx_strand_id
1 'polypeptide(L)'
;PNSQQGVPYNGPRTTEALADFVTQQSQIKSSMPPPAPPAAIELNVDNFNSIVENPDLDVLVEFYAPWCGHCKRLAPIYEQVARVLERDSHCVMAKIDVDDPKNAEIRTRFQIASFPTLSFFPAGSSDKWPRPYLKERTAEELLAFMNEKCGTFRTLEGTLTPLAGRLPKLDGLAARFYAAVTEAARGTLLDEVKAYVQELKDHVSS
;
A
#
# COMPACT_ATOMS: atom_id res chain seq x y z
N PRO A 1 40.24 -24.72 -30.26
CA PRO A 1 40.04 -24.37 -28.86
C PRO A 1 39.78 -22.86 -28.79
N ASN A 2 38.48 -22.48 -28.82
CA ASN A 2 38.07 -21.08 -28.68
C ASN A 2 38.11 -20.73 -27.19
N SER A 3 39.18 -20.08 -26.74
CA SER A 3 39.17 -19.33 -25.50
C SER A 3 38.28 -18.09 -25.70
N GLN A 4 36.99 -18.25 -25.45
CA GLN A 4 36.10 -17.08 -25.34
C GLN A 4 36.52 -16.32 -24.07
N GLN A 5 37.30 -15.26 -24.26
CA GLN A 5 37.54 -14.30 -23.19
C GLN A 5 36.19 -13.69 -22.83
N GLY A 6 35.72 -13.96 -21.60
CA GLY A 6 34.47 -13.35 -21.08
C GLY A 6 34.64 -11.84 -21.05
N VAL A 7 33.60 -11.12 -21.44
CA VAL A 7 33.55 -9.67 -21.33
C VAL A 7 33.22 -9.31 -19.87
N PRO A 8 34.10 -8.58 -19.16
CA PRO A 8 33.85 -8.24 -17.77
C PRO A 8 32.67 -7.29 -17.66
N TYR A 9 31.76 -7.57 -16.71
CA TYR A 9 30.63 -6.72 -16.41
C TYR A 9 30.92 -5.88 -15.15
N ASN A 10 30.89 -4.56 -15.30
CA ASN A 10 31.14 -3.60 -14.22
C ASN A 10 29.92 -2.73 -13.89
N GLY A 11 28.74 -3.06 -14.43
CA GLY A 11 27.50 -2.34 -14.20
C GLY A 11 26.75 -2.76 -12.91
N PRO A 12 25.56 -2.16 -12.68
CA PRO A 12 24.68 -2.53 -11.56
C PRO A 12 24.26 -3.99 -11.64
N ARG A 13 24.25 -4.69 -10.50
CA ARG A 13 23.84 -6.11 -10.42
C ARG A 13 22.30 -6.24 -10.31
N THR A 14 21.58 -5.55 -11.19
CA THR A 14 20.12 -5.70 -11.33
C THR A 14 19.80 -6.60 -12.51
N THR A 15 18.62 -7.20 -12.49
CA THR A 15 18.15 -8.09 -13.56
C THR A 15 18.11 -7.37 -14.91
N GLU A 16 17.65 -6.11 -14.90
CA GLU A 16 17.53 -5.24 -16.08
C GLU A 16 18.91 -4.94 -16.67
N ALA A 17 19.83 -4.45 -15.84
CA ALA A 17 21.18 -4.09 -16.30
C ALA A 17 21.96 -5.30 -16.82
N LEU A 18 21.76 -6.49 -16.21
CA LEU A 18 22.34 -7.74 -16.68
C LEU A 18 21.72 -8.20 -18.01
N ALA A 19 20.39 -8.09 -18.16
CA ALA A 19 19.67 -8.42 -19.38
C ALA A 19 20.09 -7.51 -20.55
N ASP A 20 20.22 -6.21 -20.30
CA ASP A 20 20.70 -5.23 -21.28
C ASP A 20 22.14 -5.56 -21.72
N PHE A 21 23.03 -5.85 -20.77
CA PHE A 21 24.40 -6.22 -21.08
C PHE A 21 24.46 -7.50 -21.93
N VAL A 22 23.73 -8.55 -21.56
CA VAL A 22 23.65 -9.78 -22.33
C VAL A 22 23.08 -9.52 -23.72
N THR A 23 22.05 -8.72 -23.84
CA THR A 23 21.46 -8.32 -25.13
C THR A 23 22.47 -7.61 -26.02
N GLN A 24 23.21 -6.65 -25.45
CA GLN A 24 24.28 -5.95 -26.20
C GLN A 24 25.41 -6.86 -26.66
N GLN A 25 25.83 -7.80 -25.82
CA GLN A 25 26.92 -8.70 -26.15
C GLN A 25 26.52 -9.83 -27.10
N SER A 26 25.31 -10.36 -26.96
CA SER A 26 24.84 -11.50 -27.76
C SER A 26 24.03 -11.11 -29.00
N GLN A 27 23.60 -9.85 -29.10
CA GLN A 27 22.64 -9.35 -30.11
C GLN A 27 21.28 -10.11 -30.07
N ILE A 28 21.04 -10.88 -29.04
CA ILE A 28 19.77 -11.57 -28.81
C ILE A 28 18.90 -10.65 -27.96
N LYS A 29 17.75 -10.22 -28.48
CA LYS A 29 16.79 -9.43 -27.69
C LYS A 29 16.29 -10.24 -26.50
N SER A 30 16.36 -9.64 -25.31
CA SER A 30 15.73 -10.22 -24.13
C SER A 30 14.23 -10.42 -24.39
N SER A 31 13.72 -11.61 -24.08
CA SER A 31 12.28 -11.90 -24.10
C SER A 31 11.60 -11.50 -22.79
N MET A 32 12.35 -10.92 -21.84
CA MET A 32 11.77 -10.44 -20.60
C MET A 32 10.89 -9.20 -20.86
N PRO A 33 9.67 -9.17 -20.31
CA PRO A 33 8.87 -7.96 -20.37
C PRO A 33 9.59 -6.82 -19.63
N PRO A 34 9.40 -5.56 -20.04
CA PRO A 34 9.95 -4.43 -19.31
C PRO A 34 9.44 -4.47 -17.86
N PRO A 35 10.24 -4.02 -16.87
CA PRO A 35 9.79 -3.94 -15.51
C PRO A 35 8.50 -3.13 -15.43
N ALA A 36 7.55 -3.59 -14.61
CA ALA A 36 6.33 -2.85 -14.40
C ALA A 36 6.67 -1.47 -13.79
N PRO A 37 5.94 -0.41 -14.17
CA PRO A 37 6.16 0.91 -13.56
C PRO A 37 5.97 0.82 -12.04
N PRO A 38 6.66 1.68 -11.26
CA PRO A 38 6.48 1.73 -9.82
C PRO A 38 5.02 1.95 -9.44
N ALA A 39 4.52 1.21 -8.43
CA ALA A 39 3.18 1.34 -7.89
C ALA A 39 3.16 2.34 -6.71
N ALA A 40 4.23 2.37 -5.91
CA ALA A 40 4.39 3.40 -4.89
C ALA A 40 4.66 4.76 -5.54
N ILE A 41 3.89 5.77 -5.13
CA ILE A 41 4.01 7.13 -5.69
C ILE A 41 5.30 7.76 -5.19
N GLU A 42 6.16 8.21 -6.11
CA GLU A 42 7.35 9.00 -5.78
C GLU A 42 6.93 10.44 -5.47
N LEU A 43 7.19 10.87 -4.23
CA LEU A 43 6.90 12.22 -3.76
C LEU A 43 8.15 13.11 -3.86
N ASN A 44 7.87 14.39 -4.01
CA ASN A 44 8.85 15.47 -3.90
C ASN A 44 8.17 16.70 -3.26
N VAL A 45 8.92 17.79 -3.08
CA VAL A 45 8.40 19.02 -2.47
C VAL A 45 7.19 19.58 -3.22
N ASP A 46 7.10 19.40 -4.55
CA ASP A 46 6.04 19.98 -5.38
C ASP A 46 4.70 19.22 -5.26
N ASN A 47 4.74 17.87 -5.11
CA ASN A 47 3.54 17.04 -5.09
C ASN A 47 3.17 16.52 -3.70
N PHE A 48 4.02 16.68 -2.68
CA PHE A 48 3.81 16.16 -1.33
C PHE A 48 2.45 16.61 -0.76
N ASN A 49 2.22 17.91 -0.71
CA ASN A 49 1.01 18.44 -0.10
C ASN A 49 -0.26 18.03 -0.87
N SER A 50 -0.22 18.01 -2.19
CA SER A 50 -1.39 17.64 -3.01
C SER A 50 -1.81 16.17 -2.84
N ILE A 51 -0.89 15.29 -2.45
CA ILE A 51 -1.15 13.87 -2.24
C ILE A 51 -1.36 13.57 -0.76
N VAL A 52 -0.41 13.97 0.08
CA VAL A 52 -0.41 13.60 1.50
C VAL A 52 -1.45 14.38 2.30
N GLU A 53 -1.70 15.64 1.95
CA GLU A 53 -2.70 16.49 2.63
C GLU A 53 -4.11 16.38 2.01
N ASN A 54 -4.27 15.60 0.95
CA ASN A 54 -5.60 15.37 0.36
C ASN A 54 -6.52 14.67 1.38
N PRO A 55 -7.65 15.28 1.77
CA PRO A 55 -8.55 14.74 2.79
C PRO A 55 -9.22 13.43 2.39
N ASP A 56 -9.26 13.10 1.11
CA ASP A 56 -9.90 11.89 0.59
C ASP A 56 -8.98 10.67 0.56
N LEU A 57 -7.68 10.85 0.87
CA LEU A 57 -6.68 9.80 0.76
C LEU A 57 -6.15 9.37 2.12
N ASP A 58 -6.07 8.06 2.32
CA ASP A 58 -5.24 7.43 3.34
C ASP A 58 -3.86 7.15 2.75
N VAL A 59 -2.82 7.77 3.29
CA VAL A 59 -1.48 7.71 2.69
C VAL A 59 -0.46 7.15 3.67
N LEU A 60 0.22 6.06 3.30
CA LEU A 60 1.43 5.62 3.99
C LEU A 60 2.64 6.14 3.23
N VAL A 61 3.52 6.89 3.92
CA VAL A 61 4.73 7.48 3.33
C VAL A 61 5.97 6.82 3.91
N GLU A 62 6.86 6.32 3.03
CA GLU A 62 8.23 5.95 3.35
C GLU A 62 9.15 7.15 3.14
N PHE A 63 9.76 7.66 4.21
CA PHE A 63 10.86 8.61 4.14
C PHE A 63 12.16 7.83 4.07
N TYR A 64 12.87 7.92 2.94
CA TYR A 64 14.05 7.09 2.69
C TYR A 64 15.27 7.91 2.25
N ALA A 65 16.40 7.21 2.13
CA ALA A 65 17.62 7.71 1.48
C ALA A 65 18.15 6.62 0.53
N PRO A 66 18.66 6.95 -0.67
CA PRO A 66 19.10 5.98 -1.69
C PRO A 66 20.27 5.08 -1.26
N TRP A 67 21.14 5.57 -0.38
CA TRP A 67 22.26 4.81 0.16
C TRP A 67 21.89 3.91 1.33
N CYS A 68 20.69 4.04 1.90
CA CYS A 68 20.26 3.29 3.08
C CYS A 68 20.01 1.80 2.75
N GLY A 69 20.77 0.89 3.35
CA GLY A 69 20.63 -0.55 3.13
C GLY A 69 19.29 -1.13 3.62
N HIS A 70 18.69 -0.56 4.69
CA HIS A 70 17.38 -0.97 5.19
C HIS A 70 16.26 -0.54 4.23
N CYS A 71 16.35 0.66 3.64
CA CYS A 71 15.41 1.13 2.63
C CYS A 71 15.45 0.24 1.37
N LYS A 72 16.66 -0.12 0.91
CA LYS A 72 16.83 -1.04 -0.24
C LYS A 72 16.18 -2.42 -0.01
N ARG A 73 16.21 -2.92 1.23
CA ARG A 73 15.52 -4.19 1.57
C ARG A 73 14.01 -4.03 1.65
N LEU A 74 13.54 -2.88 2.12
CA LEU A 74 12.11 -2.59 2.22
C LEU A 74 11.48 -2.32 0.85
N ALA A 75 12.20 -1.68 -0.07
CA ALA A 75 11.68 -1.24 -1.37
C ALA A 75 10.88 -2.30 -2.14
N PRO A 76 11.35 -3.56 -2.34
CA PRO A 76 10.56 -4.57 -3.05
C PRO A 76 9.29 -4.97 -2.29
N ILE A 77 9.33 -5.01 -0.96
CA ILE A 77 8.18 -5.33 -0.10
C ILE A 77 7.14 -4.21 -0.19
N TYR A 78 7.61 -2.97 -0.09
CA TYR A 78 6.77 -1.77 -0.17
C TYR A 78 6.06 -1.67 -1.51
N GLU A 79 6.80 -1.92 -2.59
CA GLU A 79 6.29 -1.90 -3.96
C GLU A 79 5.27 -3.02 -4.23
N GLN A 80 5.47 -4.21 -3.64
CA GLN A 80 4.51 -5.32 -3.72
C GLN A 80 3.17 -4.91 -3.10
N VAL A 81 3.18 -4.33 -1.91
CA VAL A 81 1.95 -3.90 -1.22
C VAL A 81 1.29 -2.74 -1.95
N ALA A 82 2.09 -1.77 -2.43
CA ALA A 82 1.57 -0.67 -3.25
C ALA A 82 0.82 -1.18 -4.48
N ARG A 83 1.38 -2.18 -5.17
CA ARG A 83 0.77 -2.83 -6.35
C ARG A 83 -0.58 -3.47 -6.05
N VAL A 84 -0.70 -4.09 -4.88
CA VAL A 84 -1.97 -4.69 -4.43
C VAL A 84 -3.04 -3.62 -4.22
N LEU A 85 -2.65 -2.46 -3.68
CA LEU A 85 -3.56 -1.36 -3.31
C LEU A 85 -3.87 -0.40 -4.47
N GLU A 86 -3.21 -0.49 -5.62
CA GLU A 86 -3.49 0.36 -6.80
C GLU A 86 -4.97 0.40 -7.22
N ARG A 87 -5.72 -0.64 -6.90
CA ARG A 87 -7.15 -0.74 -7.22
C ARG A 87 -8.06 0.00 -6.25
N ASP A 88 -7.51 0.43 -5.11
CA ASP A 88 -8.24 1.09 -4.04
C ASP A 88 -7.78 2.56 -4.00
N SER A 89 -8.35 3.39 -4.86
CA SER A 89 -7.89 4.75 -5.19
C SER A 89 -7.76 5.71 -4.00
N HIS A 90 -8.42 5.41 -2.88
CA HIS A 90 -8.34 6.18 -1.64
C HIS A 90 -7.21 5.72 -0.70
N CYS A 91 -6.56 4.60 -0.99
CA CYS A 91 -5.54 3.97 -0.16
C CYS A 91 -4.19 4.00 -0.89
N VAL A 92 -3.30 4.88 -0.50
CA VAL A 92 -2.09 5.22 -1.25
C VAL A 92 -0.84 4.84 -0.46
N MET A 93 0.11 4.21 -1.14
CA MET A 93 1.48 4.05 -0.68
C MET A 93 2.38 4.98 -1.47
N ALA A 94 3.16 5.79 -0.76
CA ALA A 94 4.05 6.77 -1.34
C ALA A 94 5.43 6.74 -0.68
N LYS A 95 6.44 7.26 -1.35
CA LYS A 95 7.81 7.31 -0.81
C LYS A 95 8.47 8.62 -1.23
N ILE A 96 9.42 9.10 -0.43
CA ILE A 96 10.16 10.32 -0.68
C ILE A 96 11.61 10.17 -0.30
N ASP A 97 12.51 10.52 -1.21
CA ASP A 97 13.93 10.69 -0.91
C ASP A 97 14.14 12.01 -0.14
N VAL A 98 14.31 11.91 1.17
CA VAL A 98 14.56 13.09 2.01
C VAL A 98 16.05 13.36 2.25
N ASP A 99 16.93 12.64 1.57
CA ASP A 99 18.35 12.94 1.48
C ASP A 99 18.65 13.87 0.28
N ASP A 100 17.73 13.93 -0.70
CA ASP A 100 17.79 14.94 -1.76
C ASP A 100 17.61 16.36 -1.13
N PRO A 101 18.57 17.28 -1.35
CA PRO A 101 18.50 18.67 -0.86
C PRO A 101 17.20 19.39 -1.27
N LYS A 102 16.57 19.03 -2.40
CA LYS A 102 15.29 19.59 -2.83
C LYS A 102 14.13 19.27 -1.87
N ASN A 103 14.23 18.16 -1.16
CA ASN A 103 13.23 17.70 -0.20
C ASN A 103 13.58 18.01 1.26
N ALA A 104 14.62 18.84 1.51
CA ALA A 104 15.10 19.18 2.85
C ALA A 104 14.03 19.83 3.73
N GLU A 105 13.10 20.58 3.14
CA GLU A 105 11.96 21.16 3.85
C GLU A 105 11.07 20.08 4.46
N ILE A 106 10.74 19.04 3.68
CA ILE A 106 9.92 17.91 4.13
C ILE A 106 10.63 17.15 5.25
N ARG A 107 11.94 16.90 5.09
CA ARG A 107 12.75 16.25 6.14
C ARG A 107 12.69 17.02 7.47
N THR A 108 12.83 18.35 7.40
CA THR A 108 12.81 19.23 8.58
C THR A 108 11.42 19.29 9.19
N ARG A 109 10.37 19.46 8.38
CA ARG A 109 8.98 19.54 8.79
C ARG A 109 8.55 18.31 9.60
N PHE A 110 8.91 17.10 9.15
CA PHE A 110 8.57 15.86 9.82
C PHE A 110 9.66 15.32 10.74
N GLN A 111 10.74 16.07 10.97
CA GLN A 111 11.84 15.74 11.88
C GLN A 111 12.42 14.34 11.61
N ILE A 112 12.62 13.99 10.32
CA ILE A 112 13.09 12.66 9.93
C ILE A 112 14.58 12.50 10.30
N ALA A 113 14.84 11.71 11.36
CA ALA A 113 16.18 11.48 11.90
C ALA A 113 16.79 10.11 11.51
N SER A 114 15.98 9.17 11.06
CA SER A 114 16.43 7.81 10.72
C SER A 114 15.72 7.26 9.47
N PHE A 115 16.36 6.27 8.80
CA PHE A 115 15.86 5.69 7.56
C PHE A 115 15.76 4.16 7.65
N PRO A 116 14.68 3.56 7.08
CA PRO A 116 13.47 4.24 6.64
C PRO A 116 12.58 4.63 7.83
N THR A 117 11.92 5.78 7.75
CA THR A 117 10.82 6.15 8.63
C THR A 117 9.52 5.99 7.84
N LEU A 118 8.52 5.32 8.43
CA LEU A 118 7.20 5.15 7.84
C LEU A 118 6.17 5.90 8.67
N SER A 119 5.37 6.73 8.00
CA SER A 119 4.30 7.50 8.64
C SER A 119 3.01 7.41 7.86
N PHE A 120 1.91 7.18 8.57
CA PHE A 120 0.56 7.11 8.02
C PHE A 120 -0.17 8.44 8.21
N PHE A 121 -0.79 8.91 7.15
CA PHE A 121 -1.57 10.15 7.10
C PHE A 121 -3.03 9.78 6.79
N PRO A 122 -3.93 9.82 7.79
CA PRO A 122 -5.31 9.37 7.62
C PRO A 122 -6.15 10.33 6.77
N ALA A 123 -7.12 9.79 6.04
CA ALA A 123 -8.18 10.55 5.39
C ALA A 123 -9.07 11.28 6.41
N GLY A 124 -9.90 12.23 5.94
CA GLY A 124 -10.94 12.88 6.74
C GLY A 124 -10.48 13.94 7.73
N SER A 125 -9.20 14.31 7.76
CA SER A 125 -8.66 15.35 8.64
C SER A 125 -8.11 16.51 7.82
N SER A 126 -8.50 17.75 8.17
CA SER A 126 -7.88 18.97 7.64
C SER A 126 -6.45 19.17 8.17
N ASP A 127 -6.16 18.60 9.34
CA ASP A 127 -4.83 18.54 9.94
C ASP A 127 -4.33 17.10 9.94
N LYS A 128 -3.74 16.67 8.83
CA LYS A 128 -3.17 15.33 8.70
C LYS A 128 -1.85 15.21 9.48
N TRP A 129 -1.95 14.94 10.79
CA TRP A 129 -0.79 14.58 11.59
C TRP A 129 -0.29 13.19 11.25
N PRO A 130 1.02 13.04 10.99
CA PRO A 130 1.60 11.73 10.73
C PRO A 130 1.47 10.81 11.95
N ARG A 131 0.99 9.60 11.73
CA ARG A 131 0.98 8.53 12.73
C ARG A 131 2.12 7.57 12.41
N PRO A 132 3.09 7.37 13.31
CA PRO A 132 4.23 6.49 13.02
C PRO A 132 3.76 5.05 12.82
N TYR A 133 4.29 4.40 11.79
CA TYR A 133 4.14 2.97 11.61
C TYR A 133 5.26 2.24 12.37
N LEU A 134 4.89 1.48 13.40
CA LEU A 134 5.83 0.84 14.32
C LEU A 134 5.76 -0.70 14.26
N LYS A 135 4.99 -1.27 13.33
CA LYS A 135 4.87 -2.72 13.15
C LYS A 135 6.04 -3.28 12.31
N GLU A 136 6.05 -4.59 12.12
CA GLU A 136 7.04 -5.26 11.28
C GLU A 136 6.93 -4.82 9.81
N ARG A 137 8.06 -4.81 9.12
CA ARG A 137 8.16 -4.35 7.72
C ARG A 137 8.08 -5.52 6.74
N THR A 138 7.16 -6.45 7.00
CA THR A 138 6.82 -7.54 6.07
C THR A 138 5.66 -7.12 5.17
N ALA A 139 5.49 -7.81 4.04
CA ALA A 139 4.39 -7.50 3.12
C ALA A 139 3.02 -7.75 3.79
N GLU A 140 2.93 -8.80 4.59
CA GLU A 140 1.73 -9.20 5.31
C GLU A 140 1.31 -8.13 6.32
N GLU A 141 2.25 -7.65 7.16
CA GLU A 141 1.96 -6.65 8.20
C GLU A 141 1.65 -5.27 7.60
N LEU A 142 2.36 -4.87 6.54
CA LEU A 142 2.07 -3.63 5.83
C LEU A 142 0.68 -3.67 5.19
N LEU A 143 0.35 -4.78 4.51
CA LEU A 143 -0.97 -4.93 3.89
C LEU A 143 -2.08 -5.02 4.93
N ALA A 144 -1.88 -5.76 6.02
CA ALA A 144 -2.86 -5.86 7.11
C ALA A 144 -3.13 -4.47 7.75
N PHE A 145 -2.07 -3.68 7.95
CA PHE A 145 -2.19 -2.31 8.45
C PHE A 145 -2.99 -1.43 7.48
N MET A 146 -2.65 -1.46 6.19
CA MET A 146 -3.36 -0.65 5.19
C MET A 146 -4.81 -1.11 5.02
N ASN A 147 -5.08 -2.41 5.00
CA ASN A 147 -6.45 -2.94 5.01
C ASN A 147 -7.26 -2.40 6.21
N GLU A 148 -6.66 -2.39 7.41
CA GLU A 148 -7.32 -1.87 8.61
C GLU A 148 -7.60 -0.36 8.51
N LYS A 149 -6.63 0.42 8.03
CA LYS A 149 -6.72 1.89 8.00
C LYS A 149 -7.57 2.41 6.87
N CYS A 150 -7.48 1.81 5.69
CA CYS A 150 -8.24 2.21 4.51
C CYS A 150 -9.62 1.50 4.41
N GLY A 151 -9.92 0.51 5.28
CA GLY A 151 -11.13 -0.30 5.12
C GLY A 151 -11.12 -1.18 3.86
N THR A 152 -9.93 -1.52 3.36
CA THR A 152 -9.75 -2.44 2.24
C THR A 152 -9.68 -3.89 2.72
N PHE A 153 -9.84 -4.84 1.82
CA PHE A 153 -9.84 -6.27 2.15
C PHE A 153 -9.05 -7.07 1.11
N ARG A 154 -7.78 -6.66 0.89
CA ARG A 154 -6.91 -7.29 -0.11
C ARG A 154 -6.04 -8.39 0.49
N THR A 155 -5.76 -9.41 -0.32
CA THR A 155 -4.68 -10.38 -0.10
C THR A 155 -3.42 -9.94 -0.85
N LEU A 156 -2.26 -10.54 -0.57
CA LEU A 156 -1.02 -10.23 -1.29
C LEU A 156 -1.06 -10.60 -2.78
N GLU A 157 -1.97 -11.48 -3.18
CA GLU A 157 -2.24 -11.82 -4.58
C GLU A 157 -3.15 -10.78 -5.27
N GLY A 158 -3.58 -9.74 -4.54
CA GLY A 158 -4.46 -8.68 -5.05
C GLY A 158 -5.94 -9.08 -5.13
N THR A 159 -6.30 -10.28 -4.65
CA THR A 159 -7.70 -10.73 -4.54
C THR A 159 -8.35 -10.15 -3.28
N LEU A 160 -9.66 -10.31 -3.16
CA LEU A 160 -10.37 -9.91 -1.94
C LEU A 160 -10.36 -11.04 -0.92
N THR A 161 -10.21 -10.68 0.36
CA THR A 161 -10.36 -11.63 1.46
C THR A 161 -11.83 -12.04 1.62
N PRO A 162 -12.14 -13.17 2.30
CA PRO A 162 -13.51 -13.58 2.60
C PRO A 162 -14.30 -12.58 3.46
N LEU A 163 -13.64 -11.58 4.03
CA LEU A 163 -14.27 -10.52 4.82
C LEU A 163 -14.74 -9.34 3.96
N ALA A 164 -14.30 -9.28 2.70
CA ALA A 164 -14.70 -8.20 1.79
C ALA A 164 -16.21 -8.22 1.54
N GLY A 165 -16.82 -7.05 1.66
CA GLY A 165 -18.27 -6.89 1.50
C GLY A 165 -19.11 -7.40 2.67
N ARG A 166 -18.49 -7.91 3.74
CA ARG A 166 -19.22 -8.27 4.97
C ARG A 166 -19.43 -7.02 5.83
N LEU A 167 -20.59 -6.97 6.43
CA LEU A 167 -20.98 -5.93 7.37
C LEU A 167 -21.01 -6.54 8.78
N PRO A 168 -20.09 -6.17 9.69
CA PRO A 168 -19.99 -6.79 11.03
C PRO A 168 -21.30 -6.77 11.80
N LYS A 169 -22.11 -5.71 11.65
CA LYS A 169 -23.42 -5.61 12.28
C LYS A 169 -24.39 -6.67 11.74
N LEU A 170 -24.41 -6.92 10.44
CA LEU A 170 -25.24 -8.00 9.83
C LEU A 170 -24.75 -9.38 10.24
N ASP A 171 -23.43 -9.58 10.32
CA ASP A 171 -22.86 -10.85 10.81
C ASP A 171 -23.27 -11.14 12.25
N GLY A 172 -23.26 -10.12 13.12
CA GLY A 172 -23.73 -10.21 14.50
C GLY A 172 -25.22 -10.52 14.59
N LEU A 173 -26.04 -9.87 13.76
CA LEU A 173 -27.47 -10.13 13.68
C LEU A 173 -27.76 -11.54 13.15
N ALA A 174 -27.03 -12.02 12.17
CA ALA A 174 -27.14 -13.39 11.66
C ALA A 174 -26.80 -14.43 12.75
N ALA A 175 -25.70 -14.23 13.48
CA ALA A 175 -25.33 -15.13 14.59
C ALA A 175 -26.43 -15.18 15.68
N ARG A 176 -26.98 -14.02 16.06
CA ARG A 176 -28.11 -13.93 17.00
C ARG A 176 -29.37 -14.63 16.46
N PHE A 177 -29.65 -14.49 15.18
CA PHE A 177 -30.79 -15.15 14.51
C PHE A 177 -30.67 -16.68 14.57
N TYR A 178 -29.50 -17.24 14.27
CA TYR A 178 -29.26 -18.68 14.38
C TYR A 178 -29.35 -19.21 15.81
N ALA A 179 -28.94 -18.40 16.79
CA ALA A 179 -29.02 -18.74 18.22
C ALA A 179 -30.44 -18.58 18.81
N ALA A 180 -31.33 -17.84 18.14
CA ALA A 180 -32.66 -17.56 18.65
C ALA A 180 -33.56 -18.83 18.61
N VAL A 181 -34.09 -19.21 19.76
CA VAL A 181 -34.90 -20.42 19.94
C VAL A 181 -36.36 -20.19 19.56
N THR A 182 -36.87 -18.95 19.71
CA THR A 182 -38.30 -18.64 19.50
C THR A 182 -38.51 -17.86 18.19
N GLU A 183 -39.66 -18.09 17.56
CA GLU A 183 -40.06 -17.38 16.35
C GLU A 183 -40.22 -15.87 16.57
N ALA A 184 -40.75 -15.47 17.73
CA ALA A 184 -40.87 -14.08 18.11
C ALA A 184 -39.51 -13.37 18.19
N ALA A 185 -38.47 -14.01 18.78
CA ALA A 185 -37.12 -13.47 18.84
C ALA A 185 -36.50 -13.35 17.44
N ARG A 186 -36.75 -14.29 16.55
CA ARG A 186 -36.32 -14.21 15.13
C ARG A 186 -37.01 -13.07 14.39
N GLY A 187 -38.30 -12.87 14.63
CA GLY A 187 -39.08 -11.76 14.06
C GLY A 187 -38.46 -10.40 14.41
N THR A 188 -38.17 -10.17 15.70
CA THR A 188 -37.52 -8.93 16.16
C THR A 188 -36.17 -8.71 15.48
N LEU A 189 -35.35 -9.75 15.33
CA LEU A 189 -34.05 -9.65 14.67
C LEU A 189 -34.17 -9.33 13.18
N LEU A 190 -35.18 -9.86 12.50
CA LEU A 190 -35.46 -9.53 11.11
C LEU A 190 -35.84 -8.04 10.95
N ASP A 191 -36.58 -7.48 11.89
CA ASP A 191 -36.91 -6.06 11.85
C ASP A 191 -35.68 -5.18 12.15
N GLU A 192 -34.78 -5.59 13.06
CA GLU A 192 -33.48 -4.95 13.25
C GLU A 192 -32.66 -4.95 11.95
N VAL A 193 -32.63 -6.06 11.22
CA VAL A 193 -31.92 -6.18 9.92
C VAL A 193 -32.52 -5.24 8.89
N LYS A 194 -33.85 -5.21 8.76
CA LYS A 194 -34.52 -4.32 7.79
C LYS A 194 -34.24 -2.84 8.07
N ALA A 195 -34.31 -2.43 9.35
CA ALA A 195 -34.01 -1.08 9.76
C ALA A 195 -32.56 -0.69 9.40
N TYR A 196 -31.60 -1.57 9.68
CA TYR A 196 -30.19 -1.30 9.38
C TYR A 196 -29.93 -1.25 7.86
N VAL A 197 -30.54 -2.11 7.08
CA VAL A 197 -30.42 -2.09 5.60
C VAL A 197 -31.02 -0.79 5.03
N GLN A 198 -32.09 -0.28 5.62
CA GLN A 198 -32.67 1.00 5.19
C GLN A 198 -31.73 2.17 5.53
N GLU A 199 -31.17 2.20 6.73
CA GLU A 199 -30.15 3.17 7.15
C GLU A 199 -28.96 3.22 6.16
N LEU A 200 -28.45 2.05 5.74
CA LEU A 200 -27.37 1.96 4.77
C LEU A 200 -27.76 2.52 3.40
N LYS A 201 -28.98 2.26 2.94
CA LYS A 201 -29.48 2.80 1.65
C LYS A 201 -29.56 4.32 1.68
N ASP A 202 -30.04 4.88 2.77
CA ASP A 202 -30.20 6.33 2.94
C ASP A 202 -28.85 7.04 2.93
N HIS A 203 -27.80 6.42 3.53
CA HIS A 203 -26.43 6.95 3.52
C HIS A 203 -25.74 6.88 2.14
N VAL A 204 -26.09 5.92 1.30
CA VAL A 204 -25.51 5.80 -0.06
C VAL A 204 -26.19 6.75 -1.05
N SER A 205 -27.40 7.25 -0.72
CA SER A 205 -28.22 8.09 -1.60
C SER A 205 -28.05 9.58 -1.32
N SER A 206 -27.29 9.95 -0.28
CA SER A 206 -26.98 11.32 0.15
C SER A 206 -25.56 11.72 -0.29
#